data_b70fd7e9beffe30cd25a6ab82e8d2a5d
#
_entry.id   b70fd7e9beffe30cd25a6ab82e8d2a5d
#
_cell.length_a   1.000
_cell.length_b   1.000
_cell.length_c   1.000
_cell.angle_alpha   90.00
_cell.angle_beta   90.00
_cell.angle_gamma   90.00
#
_symmetry.space_group_name_H-M   'P 1'
#
loop_
_entity.id
_entity.type
_entity.pdbx_description
1 polymer ?
#
loop_
_entity_poly.entity_id
_entity_poly.type
_entity_poly.pdbx_seq_one_letter_code
_entity_poly.pdbx_strand_id
1 'polypeptide(L)'
;MVDGEPYTIEDYTVQSPSARGAATLIKVRIRHIVTSQIADRTLKSGERFEEPDVALRMVQFLYRDGDGCHFMEQTSYEPFMLSDATVGDSVPWLLESMELQAVLYNGEPVGLTMPTFVEAVVDMVGAGSKGDTASGKNLKDAVLTNGQTVKVPLFVESGEKILVDTRTWEFSKRAK
;
A
#
# COMPACT_ATOMS: atom_id res chain seq x y z
N MET A 1 0.21 20.51 -2.76
CA MET A 1 -0.80 20.78 -3.82
C MET A 1 -0.11 20.99 -5.15
N VAL A 2 -0.55 20.35 -6.23
CA VAL A 2 -0.11 20.58 -7.61
C VAL A 2 -1.36 20.90 -8.42
N ASP A 3 -1.36 22.04 -9.11
CA ASP A 3 -2.53 22.54 -9.87
C ASP A 3 -3.84 22.61 -9.04
N GLY A 4 -3.74 22.84 -7.73
CA GLY A 4 -4.89 22.90 -6.81
C GLY A 4 -5.38 21.54 -6.29
N GLU A 5 -4.73 20.44 -6.68
CA GLU A 5 -5.10 19.09 -6.29
C GLU A 5 -4.05 18.48 -5.33
N PRO A 6 -4.46 17.58 -4.40
CA PRO A 6 -3.57 17.00 -3.40
C PRO A 6 -2.85 15.76 -3.94
N TYR A 7 -1.52 15.74 -3.83
CA TYR A 7 -0.70 14.61 -4.27
C TYR A 7 0.32 14.20 -3.20
N THR A 8 0.64 12.93 -3.17
CA THR A 8 1.81 12.36 -2.48
C THR A 8 2.91 12.08 -3.50
N ILE A 9 4.17 12.39 -3.15
CA ILE A 9 5.32 12.01 -3.97
C ILE A 9 5.68 10.56 -3.64
N GLU A 10 5.66 9.69 -4.65
CA GLU A 10 6.07 8.28 -4.52
C GLU A 10 7.56 8.08 -4.80
N ASP A 11 8.06 8.79 -5.82
CA ASP A 11 9.46 8.69 -6.23
C ASP A 11 9.92 10.00 -6.89
N TYR A 12 11.21 10.25 -6.88
CA TYR A 12 11.77 11.41 -7.55
C TYR A 12 13.17 11.15 -8.12
N THR A 13 13.50 11.83 -9.23
CA THR A 13 14.84 11.82 -9.83
C THR A 13 15.27 13.24 -10.10
N VAL A 14 16.47 13.60 -9.62
CA VAL A 14 17.06 14.93 -9.84
C VAL A 14 17.91 14.89 -11.10
N GLN A 15 17.63 15.77 -12.05
CA GLN A 15 18.40 15.95 -13.26
C GLN A 15 19.19 17.26 -13.19
N SER A 16 20.51 17.14 -13.06
CA SER A 16 21.42 18.29 -13.09
C SER A 16 21.47 18.89 -14.50
N PRO A 17 21.46 20.22 -14.63
CA PRO A 17 21.51 20.87 -15.95
C PRO A 17 22.85 20.61 -16.63
N SER A 18 22.80 20.33 -17.94
CA SER A 18 23.99 20.18 -18.78
C SER A 18 24.56 21.52 -19.22
N ALA A 19 23.80 22.60 -19.13
CA ALA A 19 24.18 23.94 -19.56
C ALA A 19 24.34 24.92 -18.37
N ARG A 20 25.33 25.81 -18.46
CA ARG A 20 25.59 26.84 -17.46
C ARG A 20 24.37 27.77 -17.33
N GLY A 21 23.77 27.86 -16.13
CA GLY A 21 22.58 28.71 -15.85
C GLY A 21 21.23 28.08 -16.08
N ALA A 22 21.14 26.81 -16.50
CA ALA A 22 19.86 26.09 -16.56
C ALA A 22 19.42 25.62 -15.15
N ALA A 23 18.12 25.66 -14.89
CA ALA A 23 17.57 25.21 -13.61
C ALA A 23 17.66 23.67 -13.50
N THR A 24 17.96 23.19 -12.31
CA THR A 24 17.83 21.77 -11.98
C THR A 24 16.38 21.34 -12.10
N LEU A 25 16.13 20.26 -12.83
CA LEU A 25 14.81 19.68 -12.99
C LEU A 25 14.66 18.47 -12.05
N ILE A 26 13.50 18.34 -11.46
CA ILE A 26 13.15 17.23 -10.58
C ILE A 26 11.97 16.50 -11.24
N LYS A 27 12.21 15.30 -11.74
CA LYS A 27 11.12 14.43 -12.18
C LYS A 27 10.55 13.74 -10.96
N VAL A 28 9.25 13.86 -10.77
CA VAL A 28 8.52 13.24 -9.65
C VAL A 28 7.44 12.34 -10.19
N ARG A 29 7.28 11.18 -9.55
CA ARG A 29 6.10 10.35 -9.67
C ARG A 29 5.20 10.68 -8.50
N ILE A 30 4.00 11.14 -8.80
CA ILE A 30 3.03 11.59 -7.81
C ILE A 30 1.77 10.75 -7.91
N ARG A 31 1.13 10.51 -6.75
CA ARG A 31 -0.17 9.84 -6.64
C ARG A 31 -1.17 10.84 -6.07
N HIS A 32 -2.29 11.00 -6.75
CA HIS A 32 -3.41 11.80 -6.26
C HIS A 32 -4.00 11.15 -5.01
N ILE A 33 -4.13 11.91 -3.91
CA ILE A 33 -4.53 11.36 -2.61
C ILE A 33 -5.95 10.78 -2.63
N VAL A 34 -6.88 11.43 -3.34
CA VAL A 34 -8.30 11.01 -3.38
C VAL A 34 -8.56 9.95 -4.46
N THR A 35 -8.03 10.14 -5.68
CA THR A 35 -8.35 9.26 -6.82
C THR A 35 -7.36 8.12 -7.02
N SER A 36 -6.25 8.12 -6.29
CA SER A 36 -5.13 7.18 -6.41
C SER A 36 -4.46 7.17 -7.81
N GLN A 37 -4.79 8.09 -8.68
CA GLN A 37 -4.18 8.20 -10.00
C GLN A 37 -2.72 8.59 -9.91
N ILE A 38 -1.88 7.88 -10.66
CA ILE A 38 -0.44 8.15 -10.74
C ILE A 38 -0.16 9.05 -11.95
N ALA A 39 0.68 10.05 -11.75
CA ALA A 39 1.15 10.93 -12.81
C ALA A 39 2.64 11.23 -12.65
N ASP A 40 3.35 11.39 -13.76
CA ASP A 40 4.72 11.89 -13.75
C ASP A 40 4.69 13.40 -14.01
N ARG A 41 5.45 14.16 -13.21
CA ARG A 41 5.60 15.62 -13.34
C ARG A 41 7.08 15.99 -13.34
N THR A 42 7.38 17.12 -13.98
CA THR A 42 8.71 17.73 -13.92
C THR A 42 8.59 19.09 -13.24
N LEU A 43 9.25 19.21 -12.10
CA LEU A 43 9.27 20.41 -11.27
C LEU A 43 10.62 21.12 -11.43
N LYS A 44 10.64 22.42 -11.25
CA LYS A 44 11.89 23.21 -11.20
C LYS A 44 12.39 23.31 -9.76
N SER A 45 13.70 23.25 -9.59
CA SER A 45 14.30 23.50 -8.28
C SER A 45 13.92 24.90 -7.78
N GLY A 46 13.47 24.97 -6.51
CA GLY A 46 13.02 26.21 -5.88
C GLY A 46 11.53 26.52 -6.06
N GLU A 47 10.78 25.70 -6.80
CA GLU A 47 9.33 25.78 -6.87
C GLU A 47 8.70 25.47 -5.51
N ARG A 48 7.69 26.25 -5.11
CA ARG A 48 7.01 26.11 -3.82
C ARG A 48 5.57 25.64 -4.06
N PHE A 49 5.15 24.70 -3.23
CA PHE A 49 3.79 24.15 -3.27
C PHE A 49 3.11 24.35 -1.92
N GLU A 50 1.81 24.56 -1.96
CA GLU A 50 1.00 24.57 -0.75
C GLU A 50 0.90 23.15 -0.19
N GLU A 51 0.93 23.05 1.12
CA GLU A 51 0.70 21.78 1.82
C GLU A 51 -0.81 21.53 1.93
N PRO A 52 -1.33 20.36 1.48
CA PRO A 52 -2.74 20.03 1.67
C PRO A 52 -3.05 19.73 3.14
N ASP A 53 -4.28 19.99 3.57
CA ASP A 53 -4.76 19.56 4.88
C ASP A 53 -4.99 18.04 4.88
N VAL A 54 -3.93 17.29 5.17
CA VAL A 54 -3.95 15.83 5.26
C VAL A 54 -3.63 15.41 6.68
N ALA A 55 -4.50 14.62 7.26
CA ALA A 55 -4.31 14.02 8.58
C ALA A 55 -4.32 12.50 8.50
N LEU A 56 -3.55 11.86 9.39
CA LEU A 56 -3.59 10.43 9.61
C LEU A 56 -4.31 10.15 10.92
N ARG A 57 -5.26 9.21 10.92
CA ARG A 57 -5.99 8.77 12.10
C ARG A 57 -5.89 7.27 12.28
N MET A 58 -5.67 6.84 13.51
CA MET A 58 -5.74 5.42 13.86
C MET A 58 -7.18 4.95 13.79
N VAL A 59 -7.40 3.88 13.04
CA VAL A 59 -8.72 3.29 12.83
C VAL A 59 -8.66 1.78 12.98
N GLN A 60 -9.79 1.19 13.29
CA GLN A 60 -9.96 -0.25 13.35
C GLN A 60 -10.90 -0.68 12.22
N PHE A 61 -10.49 -1.69 11.47
CA PHE A 61 -11.38 -2.35 10.51
C PHE A 61 -12.43 -3.16 11.27
N LEU A 62 -13.69 -2.98 10.92
CA LEU A 62 -14.81 -3.69 11.55
C LEU A 62 -15.24 -4.88 10.69
N TYR A 63 -15.76 -4.60 9.53
CA TYR A 63 -16.26 -5.61 8.58
C TYR A 63 -16.37 -5.03 7.17
N ARG A 64 -16.64 -5.91 6.22
CA ARG A 64 -16.95 -5.58 4.82
C ARG A 64 -18.33 -6.11 4.47
N ASP A 65 -19.08 -5.33 3.70
CA ASP A 65 -20.37 -5.71 3.14
C ASP A 65 -20.48 -5.33 1.64
N GLY A 66 -21.71 -5.29 1.10
CA GLY A 66 -21.96 -4.95 -0.29
C GLY A 66 -21.69 -3.48 -0.65
N ASP A 67 -21.64 -2.59 0.34
CA ASP A 67 -21.42 -1.15 0.15
C ASP A 67 -19.93 -0.78 0.27
N GLY A 68 -19.13 -1.59 0.99
CA GLY A 68 -17.69 -1.37 1.16
C GLY A 68 -17.12 -1.88 2.47
N CYS A 69 -15.99 -1.29 2.86
CA CYS A 69 -15.26 -1.59 4.07
C CYS A 69 -15.59 -0.58 5.17
N HIS A 70 -15.99 -1.07 6.34
CA HIS A 70 -16.38 -0.28 7.50
C HIS A 70 -15.28 -0.20 8.53
N PHE A 71 -15.05 1.01 9.03
CA PHE A 71 -13.99 1.32 9.99
C PHE A 71 -14.55 2.16 11.14
N MET A 72 -13.81 2.20 12.23
CA MET A 72 -14.08 3.05 13.38
C MET A 72 -12.81 3.80 13.78
N GLU A 73 -12.88 5.12 13.89
CA GLU A 73 -11.78 5.90 14.43
C GLU A 73 -11.58 5.59 15.92
N GLN A 74 -10.34 5.34 16.33
CA GLN A 74 -10.05 4.88 17.70
C GLN A 74 -10.14 6.00 18.76
N THR A 75 -10.11 7.27 18.36
CA THR A 75 -10.17 8.41 19.29
C THR A 75 -11.58 8.94 19.46
N SER A 76 -12.30 9.17 18.35
CA SER A 76 -13.66 9.72 18.36
C SER A 76 -14.73 8.65 18.45
N TYR A 77 -14.39 7.39 18.11
CA TYR A 77 -15.32 6.27 17.96
C TYR A 77 -16.37 6.52 16.86
N GLU A 78 -16.07 7.39 15.94
CA GLU A 78 -16.94 7.64 14.79
C GLU A 78 -16.74 6.59 13.71
N PRO A 79 -17.82 5.93 13.27
CA PRO A 79 -17.75 4.98 12.18
C PRO A 79 -17.73 5.71 10.84
N PHE A 80 -17.00 5.15 9.88
CA PHE A 80 -17.04 5.58 8.48
C PHE A 80 -16.84 4.40 7.54
N MET A 81 -17.12 4.61 6.27
CA MET A 81 -17.01 3.60 5.24
C MET A 81 -16.13 4.11 4.10
N LEU A 82 -15.32 3.21 3.53
CA LEU A 82 -14.63 3.43 2.27
C LEU A 82 -15.09 2.36 1.27
N SER A 83 -15.27 2.80 0.02
CA SER A 83 -15.61 1.85 -1.05
C SER A 83 -14.46 0.88 -1.32
N ASP A 84 -14.76 -0.30 -1.82
CA ASP A 84 -13.73 -1.28 -2.22
C ASP A 84 -12.77 -0.69 -3.26
N ALA A 85 -13.24 0.20 -4.14
CA ALA A 85 -12.40 0.88 -5.11
C ALA A 85 -11.37 1.82 -4.46
N THR A 86 -11.73 2.46 -3.35
CA THR A 86 -10.84 3.33 -2.58
C THR A 86 -9.81 2.52 -1.80
N VAL A 87 -10.22 1.42 -1.20
CA VAL A 87 -9.35 0.50 -0.44
C VAL A 87 -8.44 -0.31 -1.39
N GLY A 88 -8.92 -0.63 -2.59
CA GLY A 88 -8.15 -1.28 -3.65
C GLY A 88 -7.62 -2.65 -3.28
N ASP A 89 -6.35 -2.91 -3.63
CA ASP A 89 -5.68 -4.21 -3.43
C ASP A 89 -5.53 -4.61 -1.96
N SER A 90 -5.81 -3.69 -1.02
CA SER A 90 -5.77 -3.99 0.40
C SER A 90 -7.00 -4.73 0.92
N VAL A 91 -8.12 -4.72 0.20
CA VAL A 91 -9.38 -5.35 0.62
C VAL A 91 -9.22 -6.79 1.11
N PRO A 92 -8.55 -7.71 0.36
CA PRO A 92 -8.41 -9.11 0.79
C PRO A 92 -7.53 -9.29 2.04
N TRP A 93 -6.80 -8.26 2.43
CA TRP A 93 -5.84 -8.30 3.54
C TRP A 93 -6.38 -7.68 4.83
N LEU A 94 -7.56 -7.09 4.78
CA LEU A 94 -8.22 -6.55 5.96
C LEU A 94 -8.77 -7.69 6.82
N LEU A 95 -8.29 -7.75 8.05
CA LEU A 95 -8.74 -8.70 9.06
C LEU A 95 -9.60 -7.97 10.09
N GLU A 96 -10.67 -8.62 10.57
CA GLU A 96 -11.53 -8.08 11.63
C GLU A 96 -10.69 -7.63 12.83
N SER A 97 -11.01 -6.46 13.35
CA SER A 97 -10.29 -5.78 14.43
C SER A 97 -8.87 -5.33 14.09
N MET A 98 -8.47 -5.36 12.81
CA MET A 98 -7.15 -4.88 12.37
C MET A 98 -7.03 -3.37 12.58
N GLU A 99 -5.92 -2.96 13.19
CA GLU A 99 -5.56 -1.55 13.36
C GLU A 99 -4.74 -1.06 12.16
N LEU A 100 -5.11 0.10 11.63
CA LEU A 100 -4.45 0.75 10.49
C LEU A 100 -4.65 2.27 10.55
N GLN A 101 -4.14 2.99 9.57
CA GLN A 101 -4.29 4.43 9.50
C GLN A 101 -5.20 4.83 8.35
N ALA A 102 -6.22 5.63 8.63
CA ALA A 102 -6.98 6.33 7.61
C ALA A 102 -6.27 7.62 7.22
N VAL A 103 -6.27 7.90 5.92
CA VAL A 103 -5.82 9.18 5.35
C VAL A 103 -7.04 10.07 5.21
N LEU A 104 -7.04 11.19 5.90
CA LEU A 104 -8.09 12.20 5.80
C LEU A 104 -7.57 13.39 4.98
N TYR A 105 -8.40 13.87 4.08
CA TYR A 105 -8.18 15.11 3.34
C TYR A 105 -9.33 16.08 3.63
N ASN A 106 -9.01 17.28 4.16
CA ASN A 106 -10.01 18.24 4.64
C ASN A 106 -11.01 17.62 5.65
N GLY A 107 -10.54 16.69 6.48
CA GLY A 107 -11.36 16.00 7.47
C GLY A 107 -12.13 14.77 6.96
N GLU A 108 -12.19 14.55 5.65
CA GLU A 108 -12.91 13.41 5.06
C GLU A 108 -11.94 12.23 4.81
N PRO A 109 -12.34 10.99 5.15
CA PRO A 109 -11.51 9.81 4.89
C PRO A 109 -11.47 9.48 3.40
N VAL A 110 -10.27 9.50 2.82
CA VAL A 110 -10.05 9.33 1.38
C VAL A 110 -9.20 8.10 1.04
N GLY A 111 -8.65 7.42 2.03
CA GLY A 111 -7.80 6.24 1.81
C GLY A 111 -7.30 5.63 3.09
N LEU A 112 -6.49 4.58 2.94
CA LEU A 112 -5.89 3.83 4.04
C LEU A 112 -4.38 3.69 3.83
N THR A 113 -3.65 3.65 4.92
CA THR A 113 -2.26 3.22 4.96
C THR A 113 -2.20 1.90 5.71
N MET A 114 -1.82 0.85 5.00
CA MET A 114 -1.62 -0.48 5.57
C MET A 114 -0.35 -0.50 6.44
N PRO A 115 -0.31 -1.30 7.52
CA PRO A 115 0.94 -1.56 8.21
C PRO A 115 1.92 -2.22 7.22
N THR A 116 3.22 -1.98 7.40
CA THR A 116 4.27 -2.50 6.50
C THR A 116 4.20 -4.01 6.29
N PHE A 117 3.76 -4.74 7.30
CA PHE A 117 3.59 -6.19 7.24
C PHE A 117 2.21 -6.57 7.78
N VAL A 118 1.59 -7.54 7.10
CA VAL A 118 0.37 -8.21 7.56
C VAL A 118 0.65 -9.67 7.82
N GLU A 119 0.03 -10.22 8.87
CA GLU A 119 0.08 -11.65 9.16
C GLU A 119 -0.96 -12.36 8.29
N ALA A 120 -0.55 -13.48 7.70
CA ALA A 120 -1.44 -14.33 6.92
C ALA A 120 -1.14 -15.80 7.20
N VAL A 121 -2.14 -16.65 7.14
CA VAL A 121 -2.02 -18.09 7.33
C VAL A 121 -2.00 -18.78 5.97
N VAL A 122 -1.03 -19.66 5.78
CA VAL A 122 -0.91 -20.49 4.58
C VAL A 122 -1.95 -21.61 4.64
N ASP A 123 -2.90 -21.62 3.71
CA ASP A 123 -3.88 -22.68 3.57
C ASP A 123 -3.28 -23.88 2.81
N MET A 124 -2.78 -23.65 1.60
CA MET A 124 -2.16 -24.67 0.77
C MET A 124 -0.85 -24.19 0.15
N VAL A 125 0.07 -25.15 -0.06
CA VAL A 125 1.31 -24.91 -0.82
C VAL A 125 1.32 -25.75 -2.08
N GLY A 126 1.73 -25.14 -3.19
CA GLY A 126 1.94 -25.83 -4.46
C GLY A 126 3.14 -26.77 -4.41
N ALA A 127 3.22 -27.72 -5.36
CA ALA A 127 4.42 -28.52 -5.58
C ALA A 127 5.56 -27.57 -6.00
N GLY A 128 6.65 -27.54 -5.25
CA GLY A 128 7.82 -26.73 -5.60
C GLY A 128 8.36 -27.12 -6.97
N SER A 129 8.35 -26.19 -7.92
CA SER A 129 8.93 -26.40 -9.23
C SER A 129 10.46 -26.34 -9.14
N LYS A 130 11.14 -27.42 -9.46
CA LYS A 130 12.63 -27.53 -9.51
C LYS A 130 13.24 -26.80 -10.72
N GLY A 131 12.47 -26.00 -11.47
CA GLY A 131 12.84 -25.55 -12.81
C GLY A 131 13.25 -24.09 -12.99
N ASP A 132 13.06 -23.21 -12.02
CA ASP A 132 13.33 -21.77 -12.21
C ASP A 132 14.63 -21.34 -11.52
N THR A 133 15.75 -21.74 -12.11
CA THR A 133 17.11 -21.43 -11.65
C THR A 133 17.59 -20.02 -12.06
N ALA A 134 16.80 -19.25 -12.82
CA ALA A 134 17.24 -17.95 -13.34
C ALA A 134 17.30 -16.83 -12.27
N SER A 135 16.63 -16.95 -11.13
CA SER A 135 16.66 -15.97 -10.04
C SER A 135 17.24 -16.45 -8.72
N GLY A 136 17.79 -17.67 -8.66
CA GLY A 136 18.48 -18.20 -7.48
C GLY A 136 17.61 -18.47 -6.24
N LYS A 137 16.32 -18.21 -6.27
CA LYS A 137 15.37 -18.46 -5.17
C LYS A 137 14.41 -19.57 -5.57
N ASN A 138 14.57 -20.74 -4.95
CA ASN A 138 13.59 -21.82 -5.05
C ASN A 138 12.32 -21.39 -4.29
N LEU A 139 11.32 -20.90 -5.01
CA LEU A 139 10.03 -20.48 -4.47
C LEU A 139 8.94 -21.45 -4.94
N LYS A 140 7.87 -21.55 -4.16
CA LYS A 140 6.62 -22.22 -4.51
C LYS A 140 5.44 -21.30 -4.26
N ASP A 141 4.34 -21.53 -4.94
CA ASP A 141 3.12 -20.81 -4.71
C ASP A 141 2.44 -21.30 -3.41
N ALA A 142 1.99 -20.37 -2.59
CA ALA A 142 1.21 -20.61 -1.41
C ALA A 142 -0.11 -19.86 -1.51
N VAL A 143 -1.22 -20.57 -1.37
CA VAL A 143 -2.55 -19.99 -1.25
C VAL A 143 -2.79 -19.70 0.23
N LEU A 144 -3.19 -18.49 0.54
CA LEU A 144 -3.47 -18.03 1.90
C LEU A 144 -4.96 -18.21 2.23
N THR A 145 -5.29 -18.23 3.50
CA THR A 145 -6.69 -18.36 3.97
C THR A 145 -7.61 -17.23 3.52
N ASN A 146 -7.06 -16.09 3.14
CA ASN A 146 -7.80 -14.99 2.52
C ASN A 146 -7.97 -15.12 0.99
N GLY A 147 -7.59 -16.26 0.41
CA GLY A 147 -7.69 -16.55 -1.03
C GLY A 147 -6.58 -15.94 -1.89
N GLN A 148 -5.64 -15.20 -1.31
CA GLN A 148 -4.52 -14.62 -2.06
C GLN A 148 -3.43 -15.66 -2.26
N THR A 149 -2.68 -15.54 -3.37
CA THR A 149 -1.53 -16.40 -3.67
C THR A 149 -0.25 -15.58 -3.58
N VAL A 150 0.72 -16.08 -2.82
CA VAL A 150 2.05 -15.47 -2.68
C VAL A 150 3.14 -16.49 -2.96
N LYS A 151 4.28 -16.03 -3.45
CA LYS A 151 5.45 -16.89 -3.62
C LYS A 151 6.22 -16.97 -2.30
N VAL A 152 6.44 -18.21 -1.83
CA VAL A 152 7.11 -18.49 -0.57
C VAL A 152 8.31 -19.44 -0.77
N PRO A 153 9.33 -19.38 0.09
CA PRO A 153 10.42 -20.37 0.09
C PRO A 153 9.91 -21.80 0.29
N LEU A 154 10.67 -22.80 -0.21
CA LEU A 154 10.26 -24.21 -0.16
C LEU A 154 10.00 -24.74 1.26
N PHE A 155 10.63 -24.15 2.27
CA PHE A 155 10.48 -24.59 3.67
C PHE A 155 9.17 -24.16 4.33
N VAL A 156 8.38 -23.28 3.70
CA VAL A 156 7.07 -22.85 4.24
C VAL A 156 6.05 -23.94 3.98
N GLU A 157 5.29 -24.33 5.01
CA GLU A 157 4.29 -25.39 4.95
C GLU A 157 2.86 -24.86 5.19
N SER A 158 1.85 -25.67 4.82
CA SER A 158 0.45 -25.37 5.13
C SER A 158 0.24 -25.26 6.64
N GLY A 159 -0.60 -24.33 7.07
CA GLY A 159 -0.87 -24.01 8.48
C GLY A 159 0.12 -23.04 9.09
N GLU A 160 1.23 -22.72 8.44
CA GLU A 160 2.18 -21.73 8.96
C GLU A 160 1.66 -20.30 8.82
N LYS A 161 2.01 -19.47 9.80
CA LYS A 161 1.81 -18.02 9.77
C LYS A 161 3.01 -17.33 9.13
N ILE A 162 2.73 -16.47 8.19
CA ILE A 162 3.75 -15.69 7.48
C ILE A 162 3.46 -14.19 7.59
N LEU A 163 4.51 -13.39 7.43
CA LEU A 163 4.39 -11.95 7.24
C LEU A 163 4.56 -11.63 5.75
N VAL A 164 3.59 -10.89 5.23
CA VAL A 164 3.57 -10.39 3.86
C VAL A 164 3.84 -8.90 3.89
N ASP A 165 4.76 -8.43 3.06
CA ASP A 165 5.05 -6.99 2.89
C ASP A 165 3.93 -6.35 2.06
N THR A 166 3.21 -5.40 2.64
CA THR A 166 2.03 -4.76 2.00
C THR A 166 2.37 -3.82 0.85
N ARG A 167 3.64 -3.49 0.66
CA ARG A 167 4.10 -2.63 -0.44
C ARG A 167 4.31 -3.42 -1.73
N THR A 168 4.65 -4.70 -1.61
CA THR A 168 4.95 -5.59 -2.74
C THR A 168 4.02 -6.80 -2.82
N TRP A 169 3.27 -7.07 -1.75
CA TRP A 169 2.45 -8.28 -1.54
C TRP A 169 3.27 -9.57 -1.64
N GLU A 170 4.52 -9.50 -1.20
CA GLU A 170 5.45 -10.62 -1.20
C GLU A 170 5.71 -11.16 0.21
N PHE A 171 6.08 -12.43 0.27
CA PHE A 171 6.55 -13.06 1.50
C PHE A 171 7.77 -12.33 2.07
N SER A 172 7.72 -11.95 3.32
CA SER A 172 8.85 -11.35 4.05
C SER A 172 9.56 -12.36 4.94
N LYS A 173 8.84 -12.96 5.87
CA LYS A 173 9.37 -13.95 6.82
C LYS A 173 8.24 -14.75 7.46
N ARG A 174 8.60 -15.82 8.20
CA ARG A 174 7.64 -16.52 9.07
C ARG A 174 7.26 -15.62 10.24
N ALA A 175 5.98 -15.59 10.61
CA ALA A 175 5.55 -15.01 11.87
C ALA A 175 6.00 -15.94 13.02
N LYS A 176 6.28 -15.36 14.17
CA LYS A 176 6.67 -16.13 15.36
C LYS A 176 5.43 -16.58 16.12
#